data_f011ead5801d1e22625e47c72cd054ad
#
_entry.id   f011ead5801d1e22625e47c72cd054ad
#
_cell.length_a   1.000
_cell.length_b   1.000
_cell.length_c   1.000
_cell.angle_alpha   90.00
_cell.angle_beta   90.00
_cell.angle_gamma   90.00
#
_symmetry.space_group_name_H-M   'P 1'
#
loop_
_entity.id
_entity.type
_entity.pdbx_description
1 polymer ?
#
loop_
_entity_poly.entity_id
_entity_poly.type
_entity_poly.pdbx_seq_one_letter_code
_entity_poly.pdbx_strand_id
1 'polypeptide(L)'
;MIDVKETLGNAEEKMEMAVMYLEEQLARIRAGRANVAILDGIKVESYGSMVPLNQVANLSTPDPRSIAIRPWDKKQIKAIEKAIMDSDVGITPENNGEIIRLGIPVPTEERRRELSKQCNKIGEGVKVQIRNVRADVKDKLKKAIKDGLSEDLEKDAEADLQKIHDKMIKNVDNLLAAKEKEIMTV
;
A
#
# COMPACT_ATOMS: atom_id res chain seq x y z
N MET A 1 -26.80 24.66 15.98
CA MET A 1 -27.58 23.57 15.36
C MET A 1 -26.59 22.77 14.54
N ILE A 2 -26.53 21.45 14.70
CA ILE A 2 -25.58 20.57 13.95
C ILE A 2 -26.01 20.51 12.48
N ASP A 3 -25.06 20.67 11.58
CA ASP A 3 -25.27 20.35 10.16
C ASP A 3 -25.04 18.84 9.95
N VAL A 4 -26.14 18.11 9.75
CA VAL A 4 -26.11 16.65 9.58
C VAL A 4 -25.34 16.27 8.31
N LYS A 5 -25.52 16.99 7.22
CA LYS A 5 -24.87 16.71 5.94
C LYS A 5 -23.35 16.89 6.03
N GLU A 6 -22.92 17.99 6.64
CA GLU A 6 -21.50 18.26 6.89
C GLU A 6 -20.91 17.20 7.84
N THR A 7 -21.65 16.81 8.88
CA THR A 7 -21.18 15.79 9.84
C THR A 7 -21.00 14.42 9.18
N LEU A 8 -21.91 14.00 8.32
CA LEU A 8 -21.80 12.75 7.56
C LEU A 8 -20.67 12.83 6.51
N GLY A 9 -20.53 13.96 5.82
CA GLY A 9 -19.43 14.19 4.88
C GLY A 9 -18.06 14.08 5.55
N ASN A 10 -17.88 14.71 6.69
CA ASN A 10 -16.65 14.63 7.49
C ASN A 10 -16.39 13.20 8.02
N ALA A 11 -17.44 12.43 8.31
CA ALA A 11 -17.30 11.04 8.71
C ALA A 11 -16.83 10.17 7.53
N GLU A 12 -17.43 10.35 6.35
CA GLU A 12 -17.04 9.62 5.13
C GLU A 12 -15.57 9.92 4.79
N GLU A 13 -15.16 11.18 4.78
CA GLU A 13 -13.78 11.59 4.53
C GLU A 13 -12.79 10.92 5.50
N LYS A 14 -13.09 10.93 6.81
CA LYS A 14 -12.22 10.27 7.80
C LYS A 14 -12.12 8.76 7.61
N MET A 15 -13.22 8.11 7.24
CA MET A 15 -13.22 6.69 6.96
C MET A 15 -12.46 6.38 5.66
N GLU A 16 -12.60 7.22 4.62
CA GLU A 16 -11.83 7.12 3.37
C GLU A 16 -10.32 7.27 3.62
N MET A 17 -9.92 8.25 4.44
CA MET A 17 -8.51 8.39 4.83
C MET A 17 -7.96 7.14 5.52
N ALA A 18 -8.78 6.48 6.35
CA ALA A 18 -8.37 5.22 6.99
C ALA A 18 -8.20 4.09 5.95
N VAL A 19 -9.06 4.03 4.93
CA VAL A 19 -8.92 3.07 3.81
C VAL A 19 -7.68 3.36 2.97
N MET A 20 -7.43 4.64 2.63
CA MET A 20 -6.21 5.05 1.91
C MET A 20 -4.94 4.69 2.69
N TYR A 21 -4.93 4.88 4.00
CA TYR A 21 -3.84 4.44 4.86
C TYR A 21 -3.61 2.93 4.75
N LEU A 22 -4.68 2.12 4.72
CA LEU A 22 -4.57 0.68 4.51
C LEU A 22 -3.91 0.36 3.16
N GLU A 23 -4.34 1.01 2.08
CA GLU A 23 -3.76 0.81 0.73
C GLU A 23 -2.26 1.07 0.73
N GLU A 24 -1.82 2.17 1.35
CA GLU A 24 -0.40 2.50 1.47
C GLU A 24 0.37 1.45 2.27
N GLN A 25 -0.17 0.99 3.40
CA GLN A 25 0.48 -0.02 4.23
C GLN A 25 0.57 -1.37 3.49
N LEU A 26 -0.49 -1.77 2.79
CA LEU A 26 -0.50 -2.99 1.99
C LEU A 26 0.48 -2.91 0.81
N ALA A 27 0.63 -1.75 0.19
CA ALA A 27 1.62 -1.53 -0.88
C ALA A 27 3.06 -1.71 -0.41
N ARG A 28 3.36 -1.38 0.86
CA ARG A 28 4.67 -1.59 1.47
C ARG A 28 4.98 -3.06 1.77
N ILE A 29 3.95 -3.90 1.92
CA ILE A 29 4.12 -5.33 2.14
C ILE A 29 4.47 -5.99 0.81
N ARG A 30 5.73 -6.40 0.68
CA ARG A 30 6.25 -7.04 -0.52
C ARG A 30 5.95 -8.54 -0.47
N ALA A 31 5.06 -8.99 -1.34
CA ALA A 31 4.62 -10.39 -1.41
C ALA A 31 5.50 -11.28 -2.32
N GLY A 32 6.77 -10.92 -2.52
CA GLY A 32 7.67 -11.64 -3.43
C GLY A 32 7.49 -11.28 -4.92
N ARG A 33 6.71 -10.25 -5.24
CA ARG A 33 6.62 -9.70 -6.60
C ARG A 33 7.74 -8.71 -6.88
N ALA A 34 8.25 -8.78 -8.10
CA ALA A 34 9.19 -7.83 -8.63
C ALA A 34 8.54 -6.44 -8.72
N ASN A 35 9.19 -5.46 -8.09
CA ASN A 35 8.79 -4.05 -8.18
C ASN A 35 10.02 -3.19 -8.37
N VAL A 36 10.02 -2.34 -9.38
CA VAL A 36 11.14 -1.45 -9.71
C VAL A 36 11.46 -0.50 -8.55
N ALA A 37 10.46 -0.15 -7.73
CA ALA A 37 10.63 0.69 -6.54
C ALA A 37 11.61 0.11 -5.49
N ILE A 38 11.96 -1.16 -5.58
CA ILE A 38 13.00 -1.77 -4.73
C ILE A 38 14.39 -1.19 -5.03
N LEU A 39 14.57 -0.64 -6.23
CA LEU A 39 15.81 -0.05 -6.72
C LEU A 39 15.87 1.48 -6.49
N ASP A 40 14.77 2.07 -5.99
CA ASP A 40 14.73 3.49 -5.67
C ASP A 40 15.75 3.83 -4.58
N GLY A 41 16.51 4.90 -4.79
CA GLY A 41 17.57 5.32 -3.87
C GLY A 41 18.94 4.72 -4.17
N ILE A 42 19.06 3.73 -5.07
CA ILE A 42 20.36 3.24 -5.51
C ILE A 42 21.02 4.30 -6.40
N LYS A 43 22.24 4.67 -6.03
CA LYS A 43 23.08 5.58 -6.80
C LYS A 43 24.23 4.81 -7.43
N VAL A 44 24.48 5.08 -8.70
CA VAL A 44 25.54 4.47 -9.50
C VAL A 44 26.61 5.51 -9.79
N GLU A 45 27.86 5.13 -9.68
CA GLU A 45 28.97 5.98 -10.13
C GLU A 45 29.04 5.94 -11.67
N SER A 46 28.67 7.05 -12.27
CA SER A 46 28.69 7.26 -13.71
C SER A 46 29.57 8.44 -14.06
N TYR A 47 30.67 8.17 -14.78
CA TYR A 47 31.61 9.19 -15.24
C TYR A 47 32.10 10.16 -14.13
N GLY A 48 32.37 9.62 -12.92
CA GLY A 48 32.86 10.39 -11.78
C GLY A 48 31.79 11.13 -10.97
N SER A 49 30.52 10.89 -11.27
CA SER A 49 29.38 11.45 -10.53
C SER A 49 28.43 10.35 -10.05
N MET A 50 27.87 10.53 -8.84
CA MET A 50 26.85 9.62 -8.31
C MET A 50 25.48 10.03 -8.83
N VAL A 51 24.88 9.20 -9.67
CA VAL A 51 23.57 9.44 -10.28
C VAL A 51 22.58 8.33 -9.91
N PRO A 52 21.27 8.61 -9.80
CA PRO A 52 20.26 7.61 -9.57
C PRO A 52 20.26 6.55 -10.68
N LEU A 53 20.00 5.29 -10.32
CA LEU A 53 20.00 4.14 -11.24
C LEU A 53 19.03 4.33 -12.42
N ASN A 54 17.88 4.95 -12.20
CA ASN A 54 16.88 5.23 -13.24
C ASN A 54 17.33 6.25 -14.30
N GLN A 55 18.43 6.99 -14.06
CA GLN A 55 19.01 7.90 -15.03
C GLN A 55 20.05 7.24 -15.95
N VAL A 56 20.62 6.11 -15.55
CA VAL A 56 21.67 5.39 -16.29
C VAL A 56 21.17 4.10 -16.94
N ALA A 57 19.95 3.63 -16.58
CA ALA A 57 19.37 2.41 -17.10
C ALA A 57 17.86 2.49 -17.20
N ASN A 58 17.30 1.71 -18.13
CA ASN A 58 15.87 1.45 -18.18
C ASN A 58 15.55 0.26 -17.25
N LEU A 59 14.57 0.47 -16.36
CA LEU A 59 14.11 -0.50 -15.39
C LEU A 59 12.75 -1.07 -15.83
N SER A 60 12.62 -2.40 -15.86
CA SER A 60 11.37 -3.07 -16.25
C SER A 60 11.18 -4.37 -15.45
N THR A 61 9.95 -4.86 -15.40
CA THR A 61 9.58 -6.14 -14.81
C THR A 61 9.01 -7.05 -15.89
N PRO A 62 9.88 -7.79 -16.62
CA PRO A 62 9.45 -8.65 -17.73
C PRO A 62 8.56 -9.80 -17.24
N ASP A 63 8.73 -10.23 -16.00
CA ASP A 63 7.93 -11.24 -15.36
C ASP A 63 7.70 -10.91 -13.86
N PRO A 64 6.73 -11.57 -13.19
CA PRO A 64 6.33 -11.21 -11.83
C PRO A 64 7.43 -11.35 -10.76
N ARG A 65 8.53 -12.01 -11.08
CA ARG A 65 9.61 -12.31 -10.14
C ARG A 65 11.00 -11.88 -10.61
N SER A 66 11.09 -11.14 -11.70
CA SER A 66 12.36 -10.61 -12.14
C SER A 66 12.28 -9.12 -12.49
N ILE A 67 13.36 -8.42 -12.19
CA ILE A 67 13.57 -7.04 -12.62
C ILE A 67 14.68 -7.09 -13.66
N ALA A 68 14.44 -6.49 -14.82
CA ALA A 68 15.44 -6.30 -15.86
C ALA A 68 15.93 -4.84 -15.84
N ILE A 69 17.22 -4.69 -15.75
CA ILE A 69 17.92 -3.40 -15.79
C ILE A 69 18.71 -3.37 -17.09
N ARG A 70 18.32 -2.51 -18.01
CA ARG A 70 19.01 -2.31 -19.28
C ARG A 70 19.78 -0.99 -19.24
N PRO A 71 21.10 -1.02 -19.07
CA PRO A 71 21.92 0.17 -19.11
C PRO A 71 21.86 0.89 -20.46
N TRP A 72 21.89 2.20 -20.45
CA TRP A 72 22.04 2.99 -21.66
C TRP A 72 23.44 2.83 -22.29
N ASP A 73 24.45 2.65 -21.44
CA ASP A 73 25.82 2.33 -21.84
C ASP A 73 26.26 1.01 -21.24
N LYS A 74 26.61 0.04 -22.11
CA LYS A 74 27.08 -1.28 -21.70
C LYS A 74 28.34 -1.26 -20.81
N LYS A 75 29.15 -0.21 -20.90
CA LYS A 75 30.34 -0.05 -20.06
C LYS A 75 30.01 0.15 -18.58
N GLN A 76 28.79 0.59 -18.28
CA GLN A 76 28.34 0.85 -16.91
C GLN A 76 27.77 -0.38 -16.20
N ILE A 77 27.63 -1.52 -16.89
CA ILE A 77 27.09 -2.76 -16.31
C ILE A 77 27.77 -3.11 -14.99
N LYS A 78 29.11 -3.09 -14.95
CA LYS A 78 29.87 -3.42 -13.74
C LYS A 78 29.66 -2.44 -12.60
N ALA A 79 29.52 -1.15 -12.92
CA ALA A 79 29.26 -0.12 -11.92
C ALA A 79 27.83 -0.27 -11.33
N ILE A 80 26.86 -0.61 -12.17
CA ILE A 80 25.48 -0.88 -11.76
C ILE A 80 25.40 -2.14 -10.89
N GLU A 81 26.04 -3.23 -11.30
CA GLU A 81 26.10 -4.47 -10.49
C GLU A 81 26.70 -4.20 -9.12
N LYS A 82 27.83 -3.50 -9.07
CA LYS A 82 28.48 -3.14 -7.81
C LYS A 82 27.55 -2.31 -6.92
N ALA A 83 26.91 -1.30 -7.48
CA ALA A 83 25.98 -0.45 -6.74
C ALA A 83 24.77 -1.24 -6.17
N ILE A 84 24.28 -2.24 -6.89
CA ILE A 84 23.22 -3.12 -6.43
C ILE A 84 23.70 -4.06 -5.32
N MET A 85 24.92 -4.64 -5.47
CA MET A 85 25.51 -5.51 -4.45
C MET A 85 25.83 -4.77 -3.16
N ASP A 86 26.27 -3.52 -3.26
CA ASP A 86 26.55 -2.65 -2.10
C ASP A 86 25.28 -2.07 -1.45
N SER A 87 24.12 -2.27 -2.06
CA SER A 87 22.82 -1.81 -1.54
C SER A 87 22.15 -2.82 -0.62
N ASP A 88 21.21 -2.35 0.19
CA ASP A 88 20.41 -3.19 1.12
C ASP A 88 19.34 -4.04 0.42
N VAL A 89 19.35 -4.14 -0.92
CA VAL A 89 18.37 -4.91 -1.68
C VAL A 89 18.49 -6.41 -1.41
N GLY A 90 19.70 -6.90 -1.11
CA GLY A 90 19.95 -8.30 -0.72
C GLY A 90 19.72 -9.33 -1.82
N ILE A 91 19.71 -8.90 -3.10
CA ILE A 91 19.52 -9.76 -4.27
C ILE A 91 20.79 -9.71 -5.12
N THR A 92 21.33 -10.88 -5.47
CA THR A 92 22.50 -10.96 -6.33
C THR A 92 22.10 -10.68 -7.79
N PRO A 93 22.71 -9.69 -8.45
CA PRO A 93 22.46 -9.42 -9.86
C PRO A 93 23.11 -10.47 -10.75
N GLU A 94 22.41 -10.86 -11.81
CA GLU A 94 22.93 -11.69 -12.89
C GLU A 94 22.97 -10.85 -14.17
N ASN A 95 24.09 -10.87 -14.89
CA ASN A 95 24.19 -10.16 -16.17
C ASN A 95 24.51 -11.11 -17.33
N ASN A 96 24.01 -10.81 -18.51
CA ASN A 96 24.32 -11.49 -19.77
C ASN A 96 25.18 -10.63 -20.72
N GLY A 97 25.79 -9.56 -20.24
CA GLY A 97 26.55 -8.61 -21.04
C GLY A 97 25.75 -7.47 -21.67
N GLU A 98 24.42 -7.50 -21.60
CA GLU A 98 23.51 -6.49 -22.13
C GLU A 98 22.49 -6.00 -21.11
N ILE A 99 21.99 -6.91 -20.29
CA ILE A 99 20.93 -6.70 -19.32
C ILE A 99 21.36 -7.29 -18.00
N ILE A 100 21.10 -6.58 -16.92
CA ILE A 100 21.23 -7.11 -15.57
C ILE A 100 19.84 -7.58 -15.12
N ARG A 101 19.76 -8.82 -14.64
CA ARG A 101 18.53 -9.41 -14.13
C ARG A 101 18.63 -9.62 -12.63
N LEU A 102 17.59 -9.22 -11.90
CA LEU A 102 17.44 -9.46 -10.48
C LEU A 102 16.31 -10.49 -10.28
N GLY A 103 16.65 -11.71 -9.85
CA GLY A 103 15.66 -12.73 -9.51
C GLY A 103 15.19 -12.55 -8.07
N ILE A 104 13.89 -12.29 -7.87
CA ILE A 104 13.30 -12.19 -6.54
C ILE A 104 13.02 -13.60 -6.02
N PRO A 105 13.56 -14.00 -4.86
CA PRO A 105 13.34 -15.32 -4.31
C PRO A 105 11.87 -15.54 -3.96
N VAL A 106 11.39 -16.75 -4.20
CA VAL A 106 10.03 -17.16 -3.81
C VAL A 106 9.94 -17.17 -2.28
N PRO A 107 8.97 -16.47 -1.69
CA PRO A 107 8.78 -16.51 -0.25
C PRO A 107 8.37 -17.93 0.18
N THR A 108 8.91 -18.39 1.30
CA THR A 108 8.51 -19.67 1.90
C THR A 108 7.06 -19.62 2.36
N GLU A 109 6.41 -20.80 2.54
CA GLU A 109 5.04 -20.84 3.08
C GLU A 109 4.92 -20.14 4.45
N GLU A 110 5.93 -20.32 5.30
CA GLU A 110 5.98 -19.65 6.58
C GLU A 110 5.97 -18.12 6.43
N ARG A 111 6.80 -17.61 5.51
CA ARG A 111 6.85 -16.17 5.22
C ARG A 111 5.53 -15.64 4.63
N ARG A 112 4.86 -16.42 3.79
CA ARG A 112 3.52 -16.06 3.27
C ARG A 112 2.50 -15.95 4.39
N ARG A 113 2.51 -16.90 5.34
CA ARG A 113 1.63 -16.88 6.52
C ARG A 113 1.89 -15.69 7.42
N GLU A 114 3.15 -15.33 7.64
CA GLU A 114 3.52 -14.13 8.40
C GLU A 114 3.01 -12.86 7.72
N LEU A 115 3.21 -12.72 6.41
CA LEU A 115 2.74 -11.58 5.63
C LEU A 115 1.20 -11.47 5.67
N SER A 116 0.49 -12.60 5.53
CA SER A 116 -0.97 -12.63 5.65
C SER A 116 -1.44 -12.18 7.04
N LYS A 117 -0.80 -12.67 8.11
CA LYS A 117 -1.09 -12.22 9.47
C LYS A 117 -0.84 -10.71 9.66
N GLN A 118 0.24 -10.21 9.07
CA GLN A 118 0.56 -8.79 9.12
C GLN A 118 -0.50 -7.94 8.39
N CYS A 119 -0.93 -8.36 7.21
CA CYS A 119 -2.01 -7.70 6.46
C CYS A 119 -3.31 -7.66 7.27
N ASN A 120 -3.71 -8.79 7.84
CA ASN A 120 -4.93 -8.90 8.63
C ASN A 120 -4.86 -8.02 9.89
N LYS A 121 -3.72 -7.96 10.56
CA LYS A 121 -3.54 -7.09 11.73
C LYS A 121 -3.71 -5.61 11.38
N ILE A 122 -3.15 -5.17 10.27
CA ILE A 122 -3.31 -3.78 9.78
C ILE A 122 -4.78 -3.52 9.41
N GLY A 123 -5.40 -4.45 8.69
CA GLY A 123 -6.80 -4.34 8.28
C GLY A 123 -7.76 -4.26 9.48
N GLU A 124 -7.58 -5.08 10.50
CA GLU A 124 -8.38 -4.99 11.73
C GLU A 124 -8.18 -3.66 12.45
N GLY A 125 -6.96 -3.13 12.49
CA GLY A 125 -6.69 -1.80 13.03
C GLY A 125 -7.48 -0.71 12.30
N VAL A 126 -7.55 -0.77 10.98
CA VAL A 126 -8.33 0.18 10.16
C VAL A 126 -9.83 0.01 10.38
N LYS A 127 -10.34 -1.23 10.48
CA LYS A 127 -11.76 -1.47 10.82
C LYS A 127 -12.13 -0.90 12.19
N VAL A 128 -11.23 -0.97 13.17
CA VAL A 128 -11.45 -0.35 14.48
C VAL A 128 -11.54 1.17 14.34
N GLN A 129 -10.68 1.81 13.53
CA GLN A 129 -10.76 3.24 13.29
C GLN A 129 -12.10 3.65 12.64
N ILE A 130 -12.56 2.90 11.64
CA ILE A 130 -13.85 3.13 10.98
C ILE A 130 -15.01 2.99 11.99
N ARG A 131 -14.98 1.97 12.85
CA ARG A 131 -15.98 1.78 13.91
C ARG A 131 -15.98 2.93 14.91
N ASN A 132 -14.81 3.44 15.29
CA ASN A 132 -14.67 4.57 16.20
C ASN A 132 -15.26 5.85 15.60
N VAL A 133 -14.95 6.16 14.32
CA VAL A 133 -15.54 7.30 13.61
C VAL A 133 -17.07 7.19 13.61
N ARG A 134 -17.62 6.00 13.34
CA ARG A 134 -19.08 5.78 13.40
C ARG A 134 -19.65 6.03 14.79
N ALA A 135 -19.00 5.49 15.84
CA ALA A 135 -19.44 5.67 17.22
C ALA A 135 -19.44 7.15 17.63
N ASP A 136 -18.37 7.88 17.30
CA ASP A 136 -18.24 9.32 17.61
C ASP A 136 -19.34 10.14 16.95
N VAL A 137 -19.66 9.86 15.69
CA VAL A 137 -20.70 10.57 14.94
C VAL A 137 -22.08 10.23 15.48
N LYS A 138 -22.34 8.96 15.80
CA LYS A 138 -23.59 8.53 16.43
C LYS A 138 -23.82 9.24 17.76
N ASP A 139 -22.80 9.36 18.59
CA ASP A 139 -22.88 10.10 19.86
C ASP A 139 -23.14 11.60 19.66
N LYS A 140 -22.54 12.20 18.61
CA LYS A 140 -22.82 13.59 18.24
C LYS A 140 -24.26 13.79 17.80
N LEU A 141 -24.81 12.91 16.96
CA LEU A 141 -26.20 12.97 16.50
C LEU A 141 -27.18 12.86 17.68
N LYS A 142 -26.95 11.91 18.60
CA LYS A 142 -27.77 11.78 19.81
C LYS A 142 -27.74 13.01 20.73
N LYS A 143 -26.56 13.64 20.86
CA LYS A 143 -26.46 14.90 21.62
C LYS A 143 -27.23 16.02 20.94
N ALA A 144 -27.20 16.08 19.59
CA ALA A 144 -27.88 17.10 18.81
C ALA A 144 -29.42 17.07 18.97
N ILE A 145 -30.02 15.94 19.33
CA ILE A 145 -31.45 15.87 19.67
C ILE A 145 -31.77 16.81 20.84
N LYS A 146 -30.88 16.86 21.85
CA LYS A 146 -31.04 17.79 23.00
C LYS A 146 -30.93 19.25 22.59
N ASP A 147 -30.25 19.53 21.48
CA ASP A 147 -30.03 20.84 20.91
C ASP A 147 -31.07 21.20 19.81
N GLY A 148 -32.15 20.38 19.69
CA GLY A 148 -33.28 20.68 18.81
C GLY A 148 -33.28 19.94 17.46
N LEU A 149 -32.42 18.94 17.24
CA LEU A 149 -32.53 18.06 16.09
C LEU A 149 -33.75 17.14 16.25
N SER A 150 -34.55 16.95 15.17
CA SER A 150 -35.68 16.04 15.25
C SER A 150 -35.20 14.57 15.28
N GLU A 151 -35.95 13.73 16.01
CA GLU A 151 -35.62 12.29 16.10
C GLU A 151 -35.68 11.57 14.74
N ASP A 152 -36.53 12.01 13.81
CA ASP A 152 -36.63 11.43 12.48
C ASP A 152 -35.38 11.74 11.64
N LEU A 153 -34.88 12.98 11.71
CA LEU A 153 -33.61 13.35 11.05
C LEU A 153 -32.41 12.62 11.66
N GLU A 154 -32.41 12.37 12.95
CA GLU A 154 -31.36 11.58 13.60
C GLU A 154 -31.36 10.15 13.10
N LYS A 155 -32.54 9.49 13.02
CA LYS A 155 -32.67 8.12 12.52
C LYS A 155 -32.23 8.00 11.05
N ASP A 156 -32.62 8.95 10.21
CA ASP A 156 -32.20 8.98 8.81
C ASP A 156 -30.68 9.15 8.71
N ALA A 157 -30.09 10.04 9.51
CA ALA A 157 -28.66 10.25 9.57
C ALA A 157 -27.90 9.01 10.08
N GLU A 158 -28.43 8.29 11.10
CA GLU A 158 -27.85 7.02 11.55
C GLU A 158 -27.91 5.95 10.44
N ALA A 159 -28.98 5.89 9.66
CA ALA A 159 -29.12 4.95 8.56
C ALA A 159 -28.11 5.25 7.45
N ASP A 160 -27.91 6.51 7.10
CA ASP A 160 -26.91 6.91 6.09
C ASP A 160 -25.48 6.70 6.60
N LEU A 161 -25.21 7.01 7.85
CA LEU A 161 -23.92 6.72 8.50
C LEU A 161 -23.61 5.20 8.47
N GLN A 162 -24.61 4.37 8.69
CA GLN A 162 -24.44 2.91 8.60
C GLN A 162 -24.09 2.44 7.18
N LYS A 163 -24.74 3.02 6.15
CA LYS A 163 -24.40 2.73 4.74
C LYS A 163 -22.96 3.10 4.41
N ILE A 164 -22.52 4.29 4.86
CA ILE A 164 -21.13 4.74 4.68
C ILE A 164 -20.16 3.76 5.35
N HIS A 165 -20.42 3.42 6.61
CA HIS A 165 -19.62 2.46 7.36
C HIS A 165 -19.51 1.11 6.64
N ASP A 166 -20.64 0.53 6.20
CA ASP A 166 -20.66 -0.78 5.55
C ASP A 166 -19.93 -0.77 4.21
N LYS A 167 -20.05 0.32 3.44
CA LYS A 167 -19.28 0.57 2.22
C LYS A 167 -17.77 0.54 2.50
N MET A 168 -17.33 1.24 3.55
CA MET A 168 -15.91 1.32 3.90
C MET A 168 -15.35 0.00 4.43
N ILE A 169 -16.11 -0.71 5.26
CA ILE A 169 -15.72 -2.06 5.72
C ILE A 169 -15.57 -3.03 4.54
N LYS A 170 -16.52 -2.99 3.58
CA LYS A 170 -16.43 -3.80 2.37
C LYS A 170 -15.20 -3.46 1.53
N ASN A 171 -14.83 -2.19 1.42
CA ASN A 171 -13.61 -1.77 0.74
C ASN A 171 -12.36 -2.34 1.43
N VAL A 172 -12.29 -2.28 2.76
CA VAL A 172 -11.20 -2.88 3.54
C VAL A 172 -11.11 -4.38 3.27
N ASP A 173 -12.23 -5.10 3.32
CA ASP A 173 -12.26 -6.55 3.07
C ASP A 173 -11.81 -6.90 1.64
N ASN A 174 -12.21 -6.12 0.64
CA ASN A 174 -11.78 -6.30 -0.75
C ASN A 174 -10.28 -6.09 -0.92
N LEU A 175 -9.71 -5.07 -0.27
CA LEU A 175 -8.27 -4.80 -0.31
C LEU A 175 -7.47 -5.92 0.35
N LEU A 176 -7.93 -6.40 1.50
CA LEU A 176 -7.29 -7.52 2.20
C LEU A 176 -7.35 -8.81 1.37
N ALA A 177 -8.51 -9.15 0.79
CA ALA A 177 -8.68 -10.32 -0.05
C ALA A 177 -7.81 -10.26 -1.32
N ALA A 178 -7.70 -9.09 -1.95
CA ALA A 178 -6.82 -8.88 -3.11
C ALA A 178 -5.35 -9.08 -2.73
N LYS A 179 -4.93 -8.55 -1.58
CA LYS A 179 -3.56 -8.69 -1.09
C LYS A 179 -3.22 -10.12 -0.67
N GLU A 180 -4.14 -10.80 -0.02
CA GLU A 180 -3.98 -12.20 0.36
C GLU A 180 -3.83 -13.09 -0.88
N LYS A 181 -4.66 -12.88 -1.90
CA LYS A 181 -4.53 -13.56 -3.18
C LYS A 181 -3.17 -13.29 -3.84
N GLU A 182 -2.69 -12.05 -3.79
CA GLU A 182 -1.35 -11.68 -4.27
C GLU A 182 -0.26 -12.48 -3.54
N ILE A 183 -0.30 -12.52 -2.20
CA ILE A 183 0.67 -13.25 -1.36
C ILE A 183 0.67 -14.75 -1.67
N MET A 184 -0.49 -15.34 -1.93
CA MET A 184 -0.64 -16.78 -2.15
C MET A 184 -0.32 -17.22 -3.58
N THR A 185 -0.38 -16.30 -4.55
CA THR A 185 -0.24 -16.61 -5.99
C THR A 185 1.23 -16.52 -6.48
N VAL A 186 2.13 -15.96 -5.71
CA VAL A 186 3.56 -15.75 -6.07
C VAL A 186 4.41 -16.99 -5.82
#